data_0c2520e9e1f87582b40c482d12edf338
#
_entry.id   0c2520e9e1f87582b40c482d12edf338
#
_cell.length_a   1.000
_cell.length_b   1.000
_cell.length_c   1.000
_cell.angle_alpha   90.00
_cell.angle_beta   90.00
_cell.angle_gamma   90.00
#
_symmetry.space_group_name_H-M   'P 1'
#
loop_
_entity.id
_entity.type
_entity.pdbx_description
1 polymer ?
#
loop_
_entity_poly.entity_id
_entity_poly.type
_entity_poly.pdbx_seq_one_letter_code
_entity_poly.pdbx_strand_id
1 'polypeptide(L)'
;MSDKTQADAEHDEYQYLRLIRRVLDSGDARPDRTGTGTISIFAPPNLRFSLRDSTLPLLTTKRTFLRGIVEELLWFVHGLTDSKVLSEKGVKIWDGNGSKAFLEGRGLGHRREGDLGPVYGFQWRHFGAKYHDCDSDYAGQGVDQLGECIRKIKENPTDRRIILSAWNPKGAHTH
;
A
#
# COMPACT_ATOMS: atom_id res chain seq x y z
N MET A 1 26.74 40.01 -3.19
CA MET A 1 26.70 39.52 -4.56
C MET A 1 26.69 38.02 -4.49
N SER A 2 25.64 37.30 -4.76
CA SER A 2 24.67 37.34 -5.81
C SER A 2 23.36 36.76 -5.25
N ASP A 3 22.34 37.56 -5.30
CA ASP A 3 20.95 37.22 -5.18
C ASP A 3 20.59 36.34 -6.40
N LYS A 4 20.66 34.99 -6.24
CA LYS A 4 20.05 34.11 -7.22
C LYS A 4 18.59 34.03 -6.83
N THR A 5 17.77 34.88 -7.44
CA THR A 5 16.35 34.76 -7.65
C THR A 5 15.97 33.29 -7.58
N GLN A 6 15.26 32.94 -6.51
CA GLN A 6 14.51 31.73 -6.38
C GLN A 6 13.45 31.80 -7.48
N ALA A 7 13.78 31.30 -8.66
CA ALA A 7 12.79 31.10 -9.72
C ALA A 7 11.67 30.33 -9.07
N ASP A 8 10.43 30.77 -9.19
CA ASP A 8 9.23 30.12 -8.66
C ASP A 8 9.26 28.64 -9.01
N ALA A 9 9.75 27.82 -8.07
CA ALA A 9 9.82 26.40 -8.29
C ALA A 9 8.37 25.91 -8.37
N GLU A 10 7.99 25.38 -9.54
CA GLU A 10 6.67 24.82 -9.77
C GLU A 10 6.33 23.82 -8.66
N HIS A 11 5.12 23.87 -8.12
CA HIS A 11 4.68 23.00 -7.04
C HIS A 11 4.79 21.52 -7.45
N ASP A 12 5.31 20.66 -6.56
CA ASP A 12 5.61 19.25 -6.84
C ASP A 12 4.42 18.46 -7.39
N GLU A 13 3.18 18.85 -7.05
CA GLU A 13 1.95 18.19 -7.52
C GLU A 13 1.73 18.30 -9.04
N TYR A 14 2.33 19.28 -9.71
CA TYR A 14 2.23 19.38 -11.16
C TYR A 14 2.84 18.18 -11.89
N GLN A 15 3.82 17.49 -11.30
CA GLN A 15 4.34 16.23 -11.86
C GLN A 15 3.22 15.20 -12.01
N TYR A 16 2.37 15.06 -10.99
CA TYR A 16 1.21 14.16 -11.00
C TYR A 16 0.17 14.60 -12.05
N LEU A 17 -0.15 15.88 -12.12
CA LEU A 17 -1.11 16.40 -13.09
C LEU A 17 -0.63 16.21 -14.54
N ARG A 18 0.65 16.45 -14.81
CA ARG A 18 1.25 16.17 -16.13
C ARG A 18 1.22 14.69 -16.48
N LEU A 19 1.45 13.83 -15.49
CA LEU A 19 1.35 12.39 -15.72
C LEU A 19 -0.09 11.97 -16.08
N ILE A 20 -1.09 12.48 -15.37
CA ILE A 20 -2.50 12.24 -15.71
C ILE A 20 -2.78 12.70 -17.14
N ARG A 21 -2.39 13.93 -17.49
CA ARG A 21 -2.57 14.47 -18.85
C ARG A 21 -1.96 13.55 -19.89
N ARG A 22 -0.72 13.13 -19.68
CA ARG A 22 -0.02 12.20 -20.59
C ARG A 22 -0.76 10.88 -20.75
N VAL A 23 -1.28 10.30 -19.65
CA VAL A 23 -2.06 9.05 -19.71
C VAL A 23 -3.31 9.25 -20.54
N LEU A 24 -4.04 10.37 -20.35
CA LEU A 24 -5.25 10.66 -21.11
C LEU A 24 -5.00 10.94 -22.61
N ASP A 25 -3.90 11.63 -22.92
CA ASP A 25 -3.58 12.04 -24.28
C ASP A 25 -2.93 10.93 -25.13
N SER A 26 -2.19 10.01 -24.50
CA SER A 26 -1.35 9.03 -25.22
C SER A 26 -1.28 7.64 -24.58
N GLY A 27 -2.17 7.33 -23.64
CA GLY A 27 -2.21 6.01 -23.01
C GLY A 27 -2.91 4.97 -23.88
N ASP A 28 -2.53 3.71 -23.71
CA ASP A 28 -3.17 2.57 -24.34
C ASP A 28 -4.43 2.18 -23.56
N ALA A 29 -5.57 2.17 -24.25
CA ALA A 29 -6.82 1.68 -23.68
C ALA A 29 -6.85 0.15 -23.71
N ARG A 30 -7.14 -0.48 -22.57
CA ARG A 30 -7.23 -1.93 -22.44
C ARG A 30 -8.47 -2.33 -21.62
N PRO A 31 -9.12 -3.43 -21.96
CA PRO A 31 -10.15 -4.01 -21.11
C PRO A 31 -9.52 -4.54 -19.82
N ASP A 32 -10.29 -4.51 -18.74
CA ASP A 32 -9.92 -5.13 -17.47
C ASP A 32 -11.00 -6.12 -17.00
N ARG A 33 -10.72 -6.85 -15.92
CA ARG A 33 -11.65 -7.83 -15.34
C ARG A 33 -12.93 -7.22 -14.77
N THR A 34 -12.98 -5.92 -14.55
CA THR A 34 -14.17 -5.22 -13.99
C THR A 34 -15.13 -4.75 -15.08
N GLY A 35 -14.72 -4.79 -16.34
CA GLY A 35 -15.48 -4.27 -17.48
C GLY A 35 -15.42 -2.74 -17.64
N THR A 36 -14.76 -2.04 -16.72
CA THR A 36 -14.59 -0.57 -16.81
C THR A 36 -13.50 -0.21 -17.82
N GLY A 37 -12.48 -1.04 -17.93
CA GLY A 37 -11.28 -0.78 -18.72
C GLY A 37 -10.27 0.13 -18.02
N THR A 38 -9.08 0.21 -18.61
CA THR A 38 -8.00 1.06 -18.14
C THR A 38 -7.34 1.81 -19.28
N ILE A 39 -6.83 3.01 -19.00
CA ILE A 39 -5.90 3.72 -19.89
C ILE A 39 -4.56 3.77 -19.18
N SER A 40 -3.52 3.29 -19.82
CA SER A 40 -2.20 3.15 -19.18
C SER A 40 -1.05 3.50 -20.10
N ILE A 41 0.08 3.89 -19.50
CA ILE A 41 1.37 4.03 -20.19
C ILE A 41 2.38 3.12 -19.51
N PHE A 42 3.29 2.55 -20.30
CA PHE A 42 4.36 1.72 -19.77
C PHE A 42 5.50 2.60 -19.21
N ALA A 43 6.04 2.21 -18.05
CA ALA A 43 7.21 2.82 -17.42
C ALA A 43 7.15 4.37 -17.37
N PRO A 44 6.15 4.97 -16.70
CA PRO A 44 6.11 6.42 -16.56
C PRO A 44 7.31 6.92 -15.73
N PRO A 45 7.69 8.21 -15.86
CA PRO A 45 8.74 8.78 -15.03
C PRO A 45 8.35 8.73 -13.54
N ASN A 46 9.35 8.58 -12.68
CA ASN A 46 9.14 8.65 -11.24
C ASN A 46 8.67 10.05 -10.82
N LEU A 47 7.72 10.10 -9.90
CA LEU A 47 7.31 11.34 -9.24
C LEU A 47 8.19 11.55 -7.99
N ARG A 48 8.64 12.79 -7.78
CA ARG A 48 9.51 13.14 -6.67
C ARG A 48 8.91 14.28 -5.85
N PHE A 49 8.69 14.03 -4.57
CA PHE A 49 8.13 15.01 -3.64
C PHE A 49 9.12 15.30 -2.51
N SER A 50 9.22 16.58 -2.12
CA SER A 50 10.01 16.99 -0.97
C SER A 50 9.29 16.65 0.33
N LEU A 51 10.02 16.05 1.29
CA LEU A 51 9.55 15.82 2.65
C LEU A 51 10.19 16.81 3.64
N ARG A 52 10.85 17.86 3.14
CA ARG A 52 11.50 18.86 3.99
C ARG A 52 10.44 19.62 4.78
N ASP A 53 10.86 20.21 5.89
CA ASP A 53 10.03 21.06 6.75
C ASP A 53 8.77 20.33 7.27
N SER A 54 8.91 19.01 7.53
CA SER A 54 7.82 18.13 7.98
C SER A 54 6.62 18.11 7.03
N THR A 55 6.84 18.34 5.74
CA THR A 55 5.79 18.31 4.73
C THR A 55 5.35 16.88 4.43
N LEU A 56 4.06 16.61 4.53
CA LEU A 56 3.44 15.39 4.03
C LEU A 56 2.84 15.67 2.64
N PRO A 57 3.35 15.06 1.55
CA PRO A 57 2.96 15.39 0.19
C PRO A 57 1.61 14.76 -0.17
N LEU A 58 0.53 15.31 0.36
CA LEU A 58 -0.83 14.93 0.00
C LEU A 58 -1.27 15.68 -1.26
N LEU A 59 -1.97 14.99 -2.16
CA LEU A 59 -2.58 15.64 -3.33
C LEU A 59 -3.66 16.62 -2.87
N THR A 60 -3.62 17.85 -3.39
CA THR A 60 -4.58 18.92 -3.08
C THR A 60 -5.68 19.06 -4.14
N THR A 61 -5.46 18.51 -5.32
CA THR A 61 -6.40 18.52 -6.47
C THR A 61 -7.57 17.55 -6.29
N LYS A 62 -7.55 16.74 -5.24
CA LYS A 62 -8.67 15.87 -4.82
C LYS A 62 -8.79 15.84 -3.31
N ARG A 63 -9.98 15.53 -2.79
CA ARG A 63 -10.17 15.31 -1.36
C ARG A 63 -9.47 14.02 -0.95
N THR A 64 -8.44 14.13 -0.12
CA THR A 64 -7.72 12.98 0.44
C THR A 64 -8.32 12.57 1.77
N PHE A 65 -8.70 11.32 1.92
CA PHE A 65 -9.20 10.75 3.17
C PHE A 65 -8.03 10.32 4.05
N LEU A 66 -7.31 11.30 4.62
CA LEU A 66 -6.08 11.08 5.40
C LEU A 66 -6.27 10.09 6.56
N ARG A 67 -7.40 10.17 7.29
CA ARG A 67 -7.69 9.25 8.39
C ARG A 67 -7.68 7.79 7.91
N GLY A 68 -8.29 7.49 6.77
CA GLY A 68 -8.29 6.14 6.20
C GLY A 68 -6.88 5.64 5.90
N ILE A 69 -6.04 6.51 5.33
CA ILE A 69 -4.64 6.19 5.02
C ILE A 69 -3.85 5.85 6.30
N VAL A 70 -4.00 6.67 7.35
CA VAL A 70 -3.28 6.48 8.62
C VAL A 70 -3.74 5.20 9.32
N GLU A 71 -5.05 4.96 9.43
CA GLU A 71 -5.58 3.76 10.10
C GLU A 71 -5.19 2.48 9.36
N GLU A 72 -5.24 2.47 8.03
CA GLU A 72 -4.79 1.34 7.22
C GLU A 72 -3.29 1.08 7.40
N LEU A 73 -2.45 2.14 7.36
CA LEU A 73 -1.02 2.00 7.57
C LEU A 73 -0.71 1.43 8.95
N LEU A 74 -1.36 1.93 10.01
CA LEU A 74 -1.19 1.41 11.36
C LEU A 74 -1.64 -0.05 11.45
N TRP A 75 -2.72 -0.42 10.78
CA TRP A 75 -3.21 -1.79 10.70
C TRP A 75 -2.17 -2.72 10.03
N PHE A 76 -1.51 -2.28 8.95
CA PHE A 76 -0.40 -3.02 8.34
C PHE A 76 0.82 -3.11 9.27
N VAL A 77 1.20 -2.03 9.95
CA VAL A 77 2.31 -2.00 10.91
C VAL A 77 2.12 -3.01 12.04
N HIS A 78 0.88 -3.22 12.47
CA HIS A 78 0.55 -4.23 13.49
C HIS A 78 0.44 -5.65 12.93
N GLY A 79 0.57 -5.85 11.62
CA GLY A 79 0.45 -7.18 11.00
C GLY A 79 -0.96 -7.73 10.97
N LEU A 80 -1.98 -6.89 11.19
CA LEU A 80 -3.37 -7.31 11.27
C LEU A 80 -3.92 -7.70 9.89
N THR A 81 -4.89 -8.63 9.88
CA THR A 81 -5.50 -9.18 8.68
C THR A 81 -7.04 -9.22 8.76
N ASP A 82 -7.61 -8.82 9.88
CA ASP A 82 -9.05 -8.67 10.06
C ASP A 82 -9.52 -7.28 9.62
N SER A 83 -10.31 -7.21 8.55
CA SER A 83 -10.88 -5.96 8.04
C SER A 83 -11.90 -5.32 8.99
N LYS A 84 -12.50 -6.08 9.90
CA LYS A 84 -13.47 -5.57 10.86
C LYS A 84 -12.85 -4.54 11.81
N VAL A 85 -11.56 -4.71 12.15
CA VAL A 85 -10.80 -3.74 12.95
C VAL A 85 -10.77 -2.35 12.30
N LEU A 86 -10.69 -2.28 10.97
CA LEU A 86 -10.76 -1.02 10.22
C LEU A 86 -12.19 -0.49 10.13
N SER A 87 -13.16 -1.39 9.89
CA SER A 87 -14.58 -1.03 9.80
C SER A 87 -15.09 -0.40 11.09
N GLU A 88 -14.71 -0.90 12.25
CA GLU A 88 -15.04 -0.35 13.58
C GLU A 88 -14.52 1.08 13.76
N LYS A 89 -13.41 1.40 13.12
CA LYS A 89 -12.83 2.75 13.04
C LYS A 89 -13.45 3.62 11.94
N GLY A 90 -14.47 3.12 11.24
CA GLY A 90 -15.14 3.83 10.15
C GLY A 90 -14.37 3.83 8.82
N VAL A 91 -13.37 2.94 8.66
CA VAL A 91 -12.59 2.76 7.43
C VAL A 91 -13.05 1.48 6.74
N LYS A 92 -13.88 1.62 5.72
CA LYS A 92 -14.60 0.51 5.06
C LYS A 92 -13.99 0.06 3.75
N ILE A 93 -12.75 0.45 3.46
CA ILE A 93 -12.10 0.19 2.16
C ILE A 93 -11.87 -1.29 1.87
N TRP A 94 -11.83 -2.14 2.91
CA TRP A 94 -11.63 -3.59 2.82
C TRP A 94 -12.91 -4.41 3.02
N ASP A 95 -14.07 -3.79 3.34
CA ASP A 95 -15.31 -4.51 3.64
C ASP A 95 -15.75 -5.41 2.48
N GLY A 96 -15.66 -4.93 1.25
CA GLY A 96 -16.01 -5.71 0.07
C GLY A 96 -15.15 -6.97 -0.07
N ASN A 97 -13.83 -6.85 0.11
CA ASN A 97 -12.89 -7.97 0.00
C ASN A 97 -12.96 -8.94 1.19
N GLY A 98 -13.38 -8.46 2.35
CA GLY A 98 -13.61 -9.26 3.56
C GLY A 98 -15.03 -9.85 3.65
N SER A 99 -15.93 -9.51 2.75
CA SER A 99 -17.31 -10.02 2.79
C SER A 99 -17.37 -11.53 2.58
N LYS A 100 -18.32 -12.19 3.25
CA LYS A 100 -18.48 -13.65 3.12
C LYS A 100 -18.72 -14.07 1.67
N ALA A 101 -19.56 -13.33 0.95
CA ALA A 101 -19.85 -13.61 -0.46
C ALA A 101 -18.60 -13.51 -1.36
N PHE A 102 -17.71 -12.52 -1.13
CA PHE A 102 -16.47 -12.40 -1.88
C PHE A 102 -15.52 -13.57 -1.56
N LEU A 103 -15.36 -13.91 -0.29
CA LEU A 103 -14.49 -15.02 0.13
C LEU A 103 -14.98 -16.37 -0.45
N GLU A 104 -16.27 -16.64 -0.42
CA GLU A 104 -16.87 -17.84 -1.02
C GLU A 104 -16.64 -17.88 -2.54
N GLY A 105 -16.84 -16.77 -3.23
CA GLY A 105 -16.61 -16.64 -4.67
C GLY A 105 -15.14 -16.88 -5.08
N ARG A 106 -14.20 -16.75 -4.12
CA ARG A 106 -12.77 -17.03 -4.31
C ARG A 106 -12.31 -18.40 -3.81
N GLY A 107 -13.24 -19.27 -3.39
CA GLY A 107 -12.91 -20.58 -2.80
C GLY A 107 -12.34 -20.47 -1.38
N LEU A 108 -12.47 -19.32 -0.73
CA LEU A 108 -12.01 -19.04 0.63
C LEU A 108 -13.14 -19.08 1.66
N GLY A 109 -14.23 -19.75 1.35
CA GLY A 109 -15.42 -19.84 2.21
C GLY A 109 -15.18 -20.47 3.59
N HIS A 110 -14.03 -21.12 3.79
CA HIS A 110 -13.60 -21.62 5.10
C HIS A 110 -13.15 -20.50 6.06
N ARG A 111 -12.79 -19.31 5.54
CA ARG A 111 -12.44 -18.15 6.35
C ARG A 111 -13.68 -17.47 6.92
N ARG A 112 -13.56 -16.92 8.12
CA ARG A 112 -14.63 -16.07 8.65
C ARG A 112 -14.71 -14.74 7.88
N GLU A 113 -15.86 -14.13 7.91
CA GLU A 113 -16.04 -12.78 7.37
C GLU A 113 -15.11 -11.79 8.06
N GLY A 114 -14.42 -11.00 7.27
CA GLY A 114 -13.38 -10.06 7.69
C GLY A 114 -11.97 -10.61 7.58
N ASP A 115 -11.77 -11.93 7.54
CA ASP A 115 -10.43 -12.53 7.41
C ASP A 115 -9.93 -12.42 5.96
N LEU A 116 -9.07 -11.43 5.73
CA LEU A 116 -8.47 -11.17 4.41
C LEU A 116 -7.34 -12.13 4.05
N GLY A 117 -6.88 -12.95 5.00
CA GLY A 117 -5.72 -13.79 4.80
C GLY A 117 -4.39 -13.05 4.93
N PRO A 118 -3.27 -13.64 4.43
CA PRO A 118 -1.92 -13.12 4.64
C PRO A 118 -1.62 -11.89 3.76
N VAL A 119 -2.41 -10.83 3.92
CA VAL A 119 -2.28 -9.55 3.19
C VAL A 119 -1.07 -8.74 3.64
N TYR A 120 -0.91 -7.52 3.15
CA TYR A 120 0.29 -6.69 3.26
C TYR A 120 0.91 -6.63 4.66
N GLY A 121 0.14 -6.39 5.71
CA GLY A 121 0.62 -6.31 7.09
C GLY A 121 1.22 -7.62 7.59
N PHE A 122 0.60 -8.74 7.26
CA PHE A 122 1.13 -10.07 7.57
C PHE A 122 2.49 -10.29 6.90
N GLN A 123 2.63 -9.92 5.63
CA GLN A 123 3.91 -10.05 4.93
C GLN A 123 4.99 -9.14 5.54
N TRP A 124 4.63 -7.97 6.06
CA TRP A 124 5.58 -7.07 6.71
C TRP A 124 6.10 -7.62 8.03
N ARG A 125 5.24 -8.32 8.79
CA ARG A 125 5.56 -8.76 10.16
C ARG A 125 5.88 -10.24 10.30
N HIS A 126 5.42 -11.09 9.37
CA HIS A 126 5.49 -12.55 9.48
C HIS A 126 5.78 -13.21 8.13
N PHE A 127 6.66 -12.62 7.31
CA PHE A 127 6.96 -13.12 5.97
C PHE A 127 7.42 -14.57 6.00
N GLY A 128 6.73 -15.43 5.23
CA GLY A 128 7.03 -16.85 5.13
C GLY A 128 6.41 -17.73 6.24
N ALA A 129 5.77 -17.16 7.26
CA ALA A 129 4.97 -17.92 8.19
C ALA A 129 3.79 -18.60 7.50
N LYS A 130 3.35 -19.73 8.00
CA LYS A 130 2.13 -20.39 7.54
C LYS A 130 0.92 -19.65 8.12
N TYR A 131 0.09 -19.10 7.24
CA TYR A 131 -1.14 -18.43 7.65
C TYR A 131 -2.20 -19.46 8.02
N HIS A 132 -2.92 -19.23 9.12
CA HIS A 132 -4.07 -20.02 9.58
C HIS A 132 -5.35 -19.19 9.47
N ASP A 133 -5.49 -18.17 10.28
CA ASP A 133 -6.60 -17.21 10.29
C ASP A 133 -6.18 -15.89 10.94
N CYS A 134 -7.07 -14.90 10.92
CA CYS A 134 -6.78 -13.57 11.47
C CYS A 134 -6.81 -13.49 13.01
N ASP A 135 -7.21 -14.55 13.70
CA ASP A 135 -7.29 -14.63 15.16
C ASP A 135 -6.08 -15.40 15.77
N SER A 136 -5.28 -16.06 14.93
CA SER A 136 -4.11 -16.82 15.35
C SER A 136 -2.95 -15.93 15.78
N ASP A 137 -2.19 -16.40 16.79
CA ASP A 137 -0.93 -15.75 17.22
C ASP A 137 0.23 -16.19 16.31
N TYR A 138 0.90 -15.21 15.72
CA TYR A 138 2.07 -15.41 14.86
C TYR A 138 3.38 -14.92 15.50
N ALA A 139 3.40 -14.64 16.80
CA ALA A 139 4.60 -14.22 17.50
C ALA A 139 5.77 -15.19 17.27
N GLY A 140 6.92 -14.66 16.85
CA GLY A 140 8.11 -15.46 16.57
C GLY A 140 8.05 -16.32 15.30
N GLN A 141 7.00 -16.20 14.49
CA GLN A 141 6.87 -16.93 13.24
C GLN A 141 7.21 -16.04 12.02
N GLY A 142 7.92 -16.64 11.05
CA GLY A 142 8.34 -15.93 9.84
C GLY A 142 9.40 -14.86 10.11
N VAL A 143 9.52 -13.92 9.19
CA VAL A 143 10.48 -12.80 9.25
C VAL A 143 9.73 -11.49 9.48
N ASP A 144 10.07 -10.78 10.56
CA ASP A 144 9.63 -9.40 10.79
C ASP A 144 10.45 -8.43 9.93
N GLN A 145 10.06 -8.27 8.68
CA GLN A 145 10.73 -7.39 7.72
C GLN A 145 10.77 -5.93 8.19
N LEU A 146 9.67 -5.44 8.79
CA LEU A 146 9.58 -4.06 9.25
C LEU A 146 10.56 -3.81 10.41
N GLY A 147 10.60 -4.72 11.40
CA GLY A 147 11.57 -4.68 12.49
C GLY A 147 13.01 -4.70 11.99
N GLU A 148 13.33 -5.58 11.05
CA GLU A 148 14.65 -5.64 10.40
C GLU A 148 15.02 -4.36 9.66
N CYS A 149 14.10 -3.75 8.92
CA CYS A 149 14.34 -2.46 8.26
C CYS A 149 14.67 -1.38 9.28
N ILE A 150 13.89 -1.27 10.35
CA ILE A 150 14.12 -0.27 11.41
C ILE A 150 15.48 -0.50 12.08
N ARG A 151 15.83 -1.74 12.40
CA ARG A 151 17.11 -2.08 12.99
C ARG A 151 18.26 -1.67 12.08
N LYS A 152 18.21 -2.05 10.79
CA LYS A 152 19.25 -1.72 9.81
C LYS A 152 19.38 -0.21 9.58
N ILE A 153 18.28 0.54 9.53
CA ILE A 153 18.33 2.01 9.40
C ILE A 153 19.08 2.63 10.59
N LYS A 154 18.91 2.09 11.80
CA LYS A 154 19.62 2.59 12.99
C LYS A 154 21.08 2.19 13.03
N GLU A 155 21.41 0.95 12.67
CA GLU A 155 22.75 0.37 12.84
C GLU A 155 23.65 0.59 11.62
N ASN A 156 23.09 0.52 10.41
CA ASN A 156 23.82 0.65 9.15
C ASN A 156 22.91 1.25 8.05
N PRO A 157 22.63 2.56 8.07
CA PRO A 157 21.69 3.20 7.14
C PRO A 157 22.13 3.14 5.66
N THR A 158 23.38 2.78 5.39
CA THR A 158 23.93 2.59 4.04
C THR A 158 23.86 1.15 3.52
N ASP A 159 23.27 0.23 4.29
CA ASP A 159 23.06 -1.16 3.84
C ASP A 159 22.13 -1.18 2.62
N ARG A 160 22.62 -1.78 1.53
CA ARG A 160 21.85 -1.94 0.28
C ARG A 160 20.75 -3.00 0.36
N ARG A 161 20.59 -3.67 1.52
CA ARG A 161 19.62 -4.72 1.78
C ARG A 161 18.56 -4.30 2.80
N ILE A 162 18.21 -3.01 2.86
CA ILE A 162 17.05 -2.51 3.58
C ILE A 162 15.85 -2.71 2.64
N ILE A 163 15.19 -3.86 2.76
CA ILE A 163 14.15 -4.31 1.85
C ILE A 163 12.93 -4.68 2.67
N LEU A 164 11.76 -4.16 2.26
CA LEU A 164 10.46 -4.57 2.74
C LEU A 164 9.59 -4.88 1.51
N SER A 165 9.09 -6.10 1.41
CA SER A 165 8.27 -6.54 0.28
C SER A 165 7.01 -7.26 0.78
N ALA A 166 5.87 -6.88 0.24
CA ALA A 166 4.61 -7.60 0.45
C ALA A 166 4.35 -8.66 -0.64
N TRP A 167 5.16 -8.71 -1.69
CA TRP A 167 5.03 -9.70 -2.76
C TRP A 167 5.58 -11.05 -2.29
N ASN A 168 4.66 -12.01 -2.12
CA ASN A 168 4.99 -13.38 -1.76
C ASN A 168 4.47 -14.32 -2.85
N PRO A 169 5.34 -14.95 -3.66
CA PRO A 169 4.90 -15.85 -4.73
C PRO A 169 4.03 -17.02 -4.25
N LYS A 170 4.23 -17.50 -3.03
CA LYS A 170 3.37 -18.55 -2.43
C LYS A 170 1.93 -18.06 -2.18
N GLY A 171 1.74 -16.76 -1.93
CA GLY A 171 0.43 -16.14 -1.75
C GLY A 171 -0.27 -15.79 -3.06
N ALA A 172 0.43 -15.70 -4.18
CA ALA A 172 -0.12 -15.25 -5.46
C ALA A 172 -1.17 -16.23 -6.06
N HIS A 173 -1.23 -17.46 -5.56
CA HIS A 173 -2.19 -18.48 -6.01
C HIS A 173 -3.42 -18.60 -5.08
N THR A 174 -3.51 -17.80 -4.03
CA THR A 174 -4.57 -17.85 -3.00
C THR A 174 -5.46 -16.60 -2.99
N HIS A 175 -5.36 -15.75 -4.02
CA HIS A 175 -6.14 -14.51 -4.14
C HIS A 175 -6.91 -14.46 -5.46
#